data_74d93b7d3e6f8b9cd4d26db61b3ccbb0
#
_entry.id   74d93b7d3e6f8b9cd4d26db61b3ccbb0
#
_cell.length_a   1.000
_cell.length_b   1.000
_cell.length_c   1.000
_cell.angle_alpha   90.00
_cell.angle_beta   90.00
_cell.angle_gamma   90.00
#
_symmetry.space_group_name_H-M   'P 1'
#
loop_
_entity.id
_entity.type
_entity.pdbx_description
1 polymer ?
#
loop_
_entity_poly.entity_id
_entity_poly.type
_entity_poly.pdbx_seq_one_letter_code
_entity_poly.pdbx_strand_id
1 'polypeptide(L)'
;PLLLELYRCYSALNPKAETLDEFVFWGDVILGDFNDTDKYLVNPKQLFTNVSDFKQLQDTYSYLTDNQRKAVENFVSHFNDRSGKLTVDLGSGHPDIKGRVLQIWNILYQLYMDFNTALEEKGMAYEGMVYRRLAERLNGEAVADVMGEMFSDRTSFVFVGLNALNECEKSLLSKLRDASMAEFCWDWTGDMIKDERNR
;
A
#
# COMPACT_ATOMS: atom_id res chain seq x y z
N PRO A 1 1.61 -18.37 -4.16
CA PRO A 1 2.89 -18.38 -3.44
C PRO A 1 2.98 -17.24 -2.43
N LEU A 2 2.68 -15.97 -2.83
CA LEU A 2 2.76 -14.80 -1.93
C LEU A 2 1.84 -14.92 -0.72
N LEU A 3 0.58 -15.30 -0.93
CA LEU A 3 -0.41 -15.44 0.13
C LEU A 3 -0.03 -16.53 1.15
N LEU A 4 0.56 -17.63 0.69
CA LEU A 4 1.04 -18.69 1.58
C LEU A 4 2.20 -18.21 2.46
N GLU A 5 3.10 -17.40 1.90
CA GLU A 5 4.21 -16.84 2.65
C GLU A 5 3.72 -15.79 3.66
N LEU A 6 2.76 -14.96 3.23
CA LEU A 6 2.11 -14.00 4.13
C LEU A 6 1.44 -14.71 5.31
N TYR A 7 0.73 -15.83 5.05
CA TYR A 7 0.12 -16.63 6.11
C TYR A 7 1.14 -17.22 7.08
N ARG A 8 2.30 -17.66 6.58
CA ARG A 8 3.38 -18.19 7.44
C ARG A 8 3.90 -17.10 8.40
N CYS A 9 4.16 -15.92 7.90
CA CYS A 9 4.57 -14.78 8.72
C CYS A 9 3.47 -14.39 9.71
N TYR A 10 2.23 -14.32 9.26
CA TYR A 10 1.07 -14.01 10.10
C TYR A 10 0.87 -15.02 11.22
N SER A 11 0.91 -16.31 10.94
CA SER A 11 0.72 -17.37 11.94
C SER A 11 1.87 -17.45 12.94
N ALA A 12 3.07 -17.03 12.56
CA ALA A 12 4.20 -16.90 13.49
C ALA A 12 4.00 -15.74 14.50
N LEU A 13 3.39 -14.65 14.07
CA LEU A 13 3.10 -13.48 14.92
C LEU A 13 1.81 -13.63 15.73
N ASN A 14 0.87 -14.44 15.26
CA ASN A 14 -0.40 -14.68 15.93
C ASN A 14 -0.58 -16.14 16.30
N PRO A 15 -0.27 -16.55 17.56
CA PRO A 15 -0.43 -17.95 18.02
C PRO A 15 -1.88 -18.48 17.97
N LYS A 16 -2.85 -17.60 17.79
CA LYS A 16 -4.27 -17.91 17.64
C LYS A 16 -4.76 -17.68 16.21
N ALA A 17 -3.84 -17.72 15.23
CA ALA A 17 -4.19 -17.55 13.83
C ALA A 17 -5.26 -18.59 13.43
N GLU A 18 -6.20 -18.12 12.63
CA GLU A 18 -7.19 -18.93 11.95
C GLU A 18 -6.53 -19.86 10.93
N THR A 19 -7.31 -20.77 10.37
CA THR A 19 -6.84 -21.67 9.32
C THR A 19 -6.48 -20.90 8.04
N LEU A 20 -5.64 -21.52 7.20
CA LEU A 20 -5.27 -20.90 5.91
C LEU A 20 -6.50 -20.53 5.05
N ASP A 21 -7.51 -21.39 5.02
CA ASP A 21 -8.72 -21.18 4.23
C ASP A 21 -9.50 -19.94 4.71
N GLU A 22 -9.54 -19.72 6.01
CA GLU A 22 -10.17 -18.53 6.60
C GLU A 22 -9.31 -17.27 6.39
N PHE A 23 -7.99 -17.42 6.36
CA PHE A 23 -7.05 -16.33 6.15
C PHE A 23 -6.99 -15.84 4.71
N VAL A 24 -7.27 -16.67 3.71
CA VAL A 24 -7.12 -16.34 2.27
C VAL A 24 -7.74 -14.98 1.94
N PHE A 25 -8.95 -14.75 2.39
CA PHE A 25 -9.67 -13.50 2.13
C PHE A 25 -8.96 -12.27 2.75
N TRP A 26 -8.53 -12.39 4.00
CA TRP A 26 -7.80 -11.35 4.72
C TRP A 26 -6.41 -11.13 4.14
N GLY A 27 -5.75 -12.23 3.80
CA GLY A 27 -4.43 -12.19 3.21
C GLY A 27 -4.39 -11.41 1.91
N ASP A 28 -5.41 -11.56 1.05
CA ASP A 28 -5.53 -10.79 -0.19
C ASP A 28 -5.71 -9.29 0.08
N VAL A 29 -6.51 -8.92 1.09
CA VAL A 29 -6.67 -7.51 1.49
C VAL A 29 -5.37 -6.95 2.03
N ILE A 30 -4.70 -7.64 2.96
CA ILE A 30 -3.41 -7.20 3.53
C ILE A 30 -2.35 -7.07 2.44
N LEU A 31 -2.28 -8.02 1.52
CA LEU A 31 -1.34 -7.98 0.40
C LEU A 31 -1.62 -6.78 -0.52
N GLY A 32 -2.89 -6.47 -0.76
CA GLY A 32 -3.32 -5.26 -1.47
C GLY A 32 -2.88 -3.98 -0.76
N ASP A 33 -3.10 -3.89 0.55
CA ASP A 33 -2.72 -2.74 1.36
C ASP A 33 -1.19 -2.55 1.40
N PHE A 34 -0.41 -3.63 1.51
CA PHE A 34 1.05 -3.58 1.44
C PHE A 34 1.51 -3.11 0.07
N ASN A 35 0.90 -3.63 -0.99
CA ASN A 35 1.19 -3.23 -2.36
C ASN A 35 0.94 -1.74 -2.59
N ASP A 36 -0.18 -1.22 -2.12
CA ASP A 36 -0.51 0.20 -2.24
C ASP A 36 0.37 1.08 -1.35
N THR A 37 0.65 0.65 -0.11
CA THR A 37 1.61 1.32 0.77
C THR A 37 2.94 1.57 0.07
N ASP A 38 3.43 0.57 -0.66
CA ASP A 38 4.70 0.64 -1.38
C ASP A 38 4.60 1.47 -2.66
N LYS A 39 3.58 1.29 -3.48
CA LYS A 39 3.37 2.06 -4.72
C LYS A 39 3.25 3.57 -4.47
N TYR A 40 2.64 3.93 -3.35
CA TYR A 40 2.47 5.33 -2.96
C TYR A 40 3.57 5.88 -2.05
N LEU A 41 4.63 5.10 -1.80
CA LEU A 41 5.78 5.47 -0.96
C LEU A 41 5.38 5.94 0.44
N VAL A 42 4.27 5.42 0.96
CA VAL A 42 3.82 5.72 2.32
C VAL A 42 4.81 5.13 3.32
N ASN A 43 5.10 5.83 4.40
CA ASN A 43 5.94 5.31 5.47
C ASN A 43 5.19 4.20 6.24
N PRO A 44 5.59 2.92 6.13
CA PRO A 44 4.84 1.81 6.72
C PRO A 44 4.81 1.88 8.25
N LYS A 45 5.93 2.32 8.86
CA LYS A 45 6.00 2.48 10.31
C LYS A 45 5.02 3.53 10.80
N GLN A 46 4.98 4.68 10.14
CA GLN A 46 4.08 5.76 10.52
C GLN A 46 2.62 5.36 10.26
N LEU A 47 2.32 4.73 9.13
CA LEU A 47 0.98 4.27 8.78
C LEU A 47 0.46 3.28 9.82
N PHE A 48 1.20 2.19 10.06
CA PHE A 48 0.73 1.11 10.91
C PHE A 48 0.85 1.41 12.42
N THR A 49 1.76 2.33 12.82
CA THR A 49 1.85 2.76 14.22
C THR A 49 0.77 3.77 14.58
N ASN A 50 0.47 4.74 13.69
CA ASN A 50 -0.58 5.75 13.97
C ASN A 50 -1.97 5.14 14.09
N VAL A 51 -2.21 3.99 13.46
CA VAL A 51 -3.46 3.26 13.62
C VAL A 51 -3.50 2.49 14.94
N SER A 52 -2.34 2.09 15.50
CA SER A 52 -2.30 1.45 16.84
C SER A 52 -2.62 2.41 17.98
N ASP A 53 -2.40 3.71 17.80
CA ASP A 53 -2.83 4.76 18.73
C ASP A 53 -4.33 5.08 18.67
N PHE A 54 -5.15 4.03 18.48
CA PHE A 54 -6.62 4.13 18.43
C PHE A 54 -7.24 4.75 19.69
N LYS A 55 -6.51 4.78 20.81
CA LYS A 55 -6.91 5.55 22.00
C LYS A 55 -6.93 7.06 21.74
N GLN A 56 -5.99 7.56 20.96
CA GLN A 56 -6.01 8.96 20.51
C GLN A 56 -7.06 9.20 19.43
N LEU A 57 -7.40 8.19 18.62
CA LEU A 57 -8.45 8.27 17.61
C LEU A 57 -9.86 8.44 18.22
N GLN A 58 -10.13 7.95 19.42
CA GLN A 58 -11.44 8.20 20.07
C GLN A 58 -11.65 9.68 20.42
N ASP A 59 -10.61 10.39 20.82
CA ASP A 59 -10.67 11.85 20.99
C ASP A 59 -10.61 12.59 19.63
N THR A 60 -10.04 11.97 18.62
CA THR A 60 -9.84 12.50 17.29
C THR A 60 -11.08 12.43 16.39
N TYR A 61 -12.01 11.49 16.64
CA TYR A 61 -13.29 11.45 15.93
C TYR A 61 -14.19 12.66 16.16
N SER A 62 -13.95 13.44 17.20
CA SER A 62 -14.75 14.64 17.53
C SER A 62 -14.62 15.78 16.52
N TYR A 63 -13.54 15.83 15.71
CA TYR A 63 -13.30 16.85 14.68
C TYR A 63 -13.50 16.37 13.26
N LEU A 64 -13.82 15.08 13.05
CA LEU A 64 -14.20 14.61 11.71
C LEU A 64 -15.55 15.19 11.33
N THR A 65 -15.64 15.71 10.12
CA THR A 65 -16.92 16.08 9.52
C THR A 65 -17.80 14.83 9.38
N ASP A 66 -19.11 14.99 9.33
CA ASP A 66 -20.06 13.86 9.18
C ASP A 66 -19.76 13.01 7.93
N ASN A 67 -19.24 13.60 6.87
CA ASN A 67 -18.84 12.89 5.65
C ASN A 67 -17.57 12.05 5.87
N GLN A 68 -16.61 12.56 6.61
CA GLN A 68 -15.39 11.82 6.96
C GLN A 68 -15.70 10.67 7.93
N ARG A 69 -16.59 10.90 8.89
CA ARG A 69 -17.08 9.87 9.82
C ARG A 69 -17.78 8.74 9.06
N LYS A 70 -18.70 9.09 8.14
CA LYS A 70 -19.37 8.12 7.27
C LYS A 70 -18.39 7.34 6.37
N ALA A 71 -17.35 7.98 5.87
CA ALA A 71 -16.32 7.29 5.08
C ALA A 71 -15.54 6.27 5.92
N VAL A 72 -15.18 6.60 7.16
CA VAL A 72 -14.54 5.68 8.11
C VAL A 72 -15.51 4.56 8.52
N GLU A 73 -16.76 4.87 8.80
CA GLU A 73 -17.81 3.89 9.11
C GLU A 73 -18.07 2.94 7.93
N ASN A 74 -18.10 3.45 6.71
CA ASN A 74 -18.23 2.64 5.50
C ASN A 74 -17.00 1.77 5.27
N PHE A 75 -15.79 2.28 5.50
CA PHE A 75 -14.57 1.49 5.42
C PHE A 75 -14.60 0.33 6.42
N VAL A 76 -14.93 0.62 7.67
CA VAL A 76 -15.05 -0.40 8.73
C VAL A 76 -16.19 -1.38 8.43
N SER A 77 -17.33 -0.93 7.88
CA SER A 77 -18.46 -1.80 7.54
C SER A 77 -18.18 -2.73 6.35
N HIS A 78 -17.34 -2.33 5.40
CA HIS A 78 -16.89 -3.21 4.32
C HIS A 78 -16.05 -4.38 4.83
N PHE A 79 -15.33 -4.20 5.91
CA PHE A 79 -14.68 -5.30 6.62
C PHE A 79 -15.69 -6.23 7.29
N ASN A 80 -16.83 -5.71 7.75
CA ASN A 80 -17.85 -6.50 8.41
C ASN A 80 -18.67 -7.38 7.47
N ASP A 81 -19.05 -6.88 6.30
CA ASP A 81 -20.01 -7.56 5.40
C ASP A 81 -19.42 -8.75 4.64
N ARG A 82 -18.12 -8.81 4.44
CA ARG A 82 -17.50 -9.83 3.59
C ARG A 82 -16.94 -11.04 4.34
N SER A 83 -16.63 -10.92 5.62
CA SER A 83 -15.97 -12.02 6.38
C SER A 83 -16.96 -12.92 7.14
N GLY A 84 -18.22 -12.54 7.25
CA GLY A 84 -19.25 -13.32 7.96
C GLY A 84 -18.98 -13.62 9.44
N LYS A 85 -17.81 -13.26 9.97
CA LYS A 85 -17.37 -13.54 11.35
C LYS A 85 -16.80 -12.32 12.10
N LEU A 86 -16.56 -11.20 11.45
CA LEU A 86 -16.13 -9.96 12.09
C LEU A 86 -17.27 -8.93 12.05
N THR A 87 -18.30 -9.16 12.81
CA THR A 87 -19.24 -8.10 13.19
C THR A 87 -18.54 -7.16 14.17
N VAL A 88 -17.90 -6.11 13.65
CA VAL A 88 -17.48 -4.98 14.46
C VAL A 88 -18.71 -4.11 14.66
N ASP A 89 -19.54 -4.47 15.63
CA ASP A 89 -20.58 -3.58 16.13
C ASP A 89 -19.90 -2.50 17.00
N LEU A 90 -19.65 -1.35 16.39
CA LEU A 90 -19.07 -0.19 17.08
C LEU A 90 -20.08 0.47 18.04
N GLY A 91 -21.31 -0.01 18.10
CA GLY A 91 -22.42 0.59 18.88
C GLY A 91 -22.72 -0.07 20.22
N SER A 92 -22.38 -1.32 20.43
CA SER A 92 -22.72 -2.06 21.65
C SER A 92 -21.48 -2.68 22.29
N GLY A 93 -20.99 -2.04 23.30
CA GLY A 93 -20.18 -2.41 24.46
C GLY A 93 -19.44 -3.75 24.59
N HIS A 94 -18.94 -4.37 23.50
CA HIS A 94 -18.10 -5.55 23.61
C HIS A 94 -16.60 -5.18 23.59
N PRO A 95 -15.91 -5.28 24.75
CA PRO A 95 -14.48 -4.93 24.88
C PRO A 95 -13.55 -5.82 24.04
N ASP A 96 -14.03 -6.99 23.60
CA ASP A 96 -13.20 -8.00 22.93
C ASP A 96 -12.89 -7.66 21.45
N ILE A 97 -13.76 -6.94 20.76
CA ILE A 97 -13.60 -6.60 19.35
C ILE A 97 -12.57 -5.49 19.16
N LYS A 98 -12.61 -4.47 20.01
CA LYS A 98 -11.58 -3.41 20.01
C LYS A 98 -10.20 -3.99 20.29
N GLY A 99 -10.09 -4.95 21.20
CA GLY A 99 -8.85 -5.64 21.50
C GLY A 99 -8.30 -6.41 20.30
N ARG A 100 -9.15 -7.11 19.53
CA ARG A 100 -8.75 -7.88 18.34
C ARG A 100 -8.30 -7.00 17.19
N VAL A 101 -9.04 -5.94 16.89
CA VAL A 101 -8.63 -4.97 15.86
C VAL A 101 -7.29 -4.35 16.23
N LEU A 102 -7.09 -3.91 17.47
CA LEU A 102 -5.81 -3.37 17.95
C LEU A 102 -4.67 -4.41 17.87
N GLN A 103 -4.97 -5.68 18.16
CA GLN A 103 -3.96 -6.75 18.05
C GLN A 103 -3.51 -6.95 16.59
N ILE A 104 -4.44 -6.96 15.64
CA ILE A 104 -4.13 -7.07 14.21
C ILE A 104 -3.29 -5.86 13.77
N TRP A 105 -3.68 -4.65 14.12
CA TRP A 105 -2.94 -3.45 13.76
C TRP A 105 -1.55 -3.40 14.41
N ASN A 106 -1.40 -3.86 15.63
CA ASN A 106 -0.11 -3.93 16.30
C ASN A 106 0.87 -4.88 15.63
N ILE A 107 0.38 -5.93 14.96
CA ILE A 107 1.23 -6.87 14.24
C ILE A 107 1.44 -6.50 12.77
N LEU A 108 0.63 -5.61 12.18
CA LEU A 108 0.71 -5.30 10.74
C LEU A 108 2.07 -4.74 10.33
N TYR A 109 2.65 -3.86 11.12
CA TYR A 109 3.98 -3.34 10.82
C TYR A 109 5.04 -4.45 10.87
N GLN A 110 5.00 -5.27 11.92
CA GLN A 110 5.93 -6.40 12.02
C GLN A 110 5.68 -7.43 10.92
N LEU A 111 4.41 -7.71 10.60
CA LEU A 111 4.03 -8.60 9.50
C LEU A 111 4.55 -8.08 8.16
N TYR A 112 4.42 -6.78 7.90
CA TYR A 112 4.97 -6.15 6.70
C TYR A 112 6.50 -6.34 6.62
N MET A 113 7.22 -6.11 7.72
CA MET A 113 8.68 -6.26 7.77
C MET A 113 9.10 -7.72 7.58
N ASP A 114 8.49 -8.65 8.31
CA ASP A 114 8.82 -10.08 8.26
C ASP A 114 8.49 -10.67 6.88
N PHE A 115 7.36 -10.27 6.31
CA PHE A 115 6.95 -10.70 4.98
C PHE A 115 7.90 -10.23 3.88
N ASN A 116 8.29 -8.95 3.90
CA ASN A 116 9.27 -8.42 2.95
C ASN A 116 10.61 -9.14 3.07
N THR A 117 11.08 -9.35 4.29
CA THR A 117 12.33 -10.11 4.54
C THR A 117 12.23 -11.54 4.02
N ALA A 118 11.14 -12.24 4.31
CA ALA A 118 10.93 -13.61 3.84
C ALA A 118 10.85 -13.72 2.31
N LEU A 119 10.28 -12.71 1.65
CA LEU A 119 10.25 -12.67 0.18
C LEU A 119 11.64 -12.41 -0.40
N GLU A 120 12.41 -11.48 0.17
CA GLU A 120 13.79 -11.19 -0.27
C GLU A 120 14.68 -12.43 -0.18
N GLU A 121 14.64 -13.15 0.94
CA GLU A 121 15.41 -14.39 1.13
C GLU A 121 15.08 -15.46 0.07
N LYS A 122 13.87 -15.43 -0.48
CA LYS A 122 13.41 -16.37 -1.51
C LYS A 122 13.55 -15.83 -2.92
N GLY A 123 14.09 -14.64 -3.11
CA GLY A 123 14.15 -13.99 -4.43
C GLY A 123 12.78 -13.70 -5.01
N MET A 124 11.77 -13.47 -4.17
CA MET A 124 10.40 -13.14 -4.54
C MET A 124 10.06 -11.69 -4.17
N ALA A 125 9.07 -11.13 -4.86
CA ALA A 125 8.51 -9.83 -4.53
C ALA A 125 7.06 -9.73 -5.02
N TYR A 126 6.26 -8.86 -4.39
CA TYR A 126 5.02 -8.34 -4.97
C TYR A 126 5.33 -7.04 -5.73
N GLU A 127 4.39 -6.59 -6.55
CA GLU A 127 4.63 -5.48 -7.49
C GLU A 127 5.06 -4.18 -6.77
N GLY A 128 4.33 -3.77 -5.73
CA GLY A 128 4.65 -2.55 -4.97
C GLY A 128 6.03 -2.59 -4.32
N MET A 129 6.45 -3.75 -3.83
CA MET A 129 7.80 -3.95 -3.27
C MET A 129 8.88 -3.67 -4.32
N VAL A 130 8.70 -4.15 -5.56
CA VAL A 130 9.63 -3.86 -6.67
C VAL A 130 9.65 -2.36 -6.98
N TYR A 131 8.48 -1.73 -7.03
CA TYR A 131 8.34 -0.30 -7.30
C TYR A 131 9.04 0.54 -6.23
N ARG A 132 8.81 0.25 -4.96
CA ARG A 132 9.48 0.93 -3.85
C ARG A 132 10.99 0.76 -3.91
N ARG A 133 11.47 -0.46 -4.12
CA ARG A 133 12.91 -0.74 -4.21
C ARG A 133 13.60 0.06 -5.33
N LEU A 134 12.95 0.13 -6.50
CA LEU A 134 13.46 0.95 -7.59
C LEU A 134 13.48 2.43 -7.22
N ALA A 135 12.39 2.95 -6.62
CA ALA A 135 12.33 4.34 -6.19
C ALA A 135 13.39 4.69 -5.14
N GLU A 136 13.65 3.78 -4.19
CA GLU A 136 14.70 3.92 -3.17
C GLU A 136 16.10 3.90 -3.79
N ARG A 137 16.37 2.98 -4.71
CA ARG A 137 17.64 2.95 -5.45
C ARG A 137 17.89 4.28 -6.20
N LEU A 138 16.88 4.75 -6.93
CA LEU A 138 16.96 6.02 -7.66
C LEU A 138 17.11 7.26 -6.76
N ASN A 139 16.88 7.15 -5.46
CA ASN A 139 17.18 8.24 -4.51
C ASN A 139 18.64 8.25 -4.06
N GLY A 140 19.33 7.10 -4.13
CA GLY A 140 20.71 6.96 -3.69
C GLY A 140 21.73 6.79 -4.82
N GLU A 141 21.30 6.39 -6.01
CA GLU A 141 22.16 6.04 -7.14
C GLU A 141 21.84 6.93 -8.35
N ALA A 142 22.82 7.11 -9.24
CA ALA A 142 22.58 7.85 -10.48
C ALA A 142 21.62 7.08 -11.41
N VAL A 143 20.62 7.76 -11.95
CA VAL A 143 19.59 7.14 -12.83
C VAL A 143 20.22 6.43 -14.02
N ALA A 144 21.28 7.02 -14.61
CA ALA A 144 21.98 6.43 -15.74
C ALA A 144 22.61 5.07 -15.40
N ASP A 145 23.15 4.92 -14.19
CA ASP A 145 23.76 3.67 -13.72
C ASP A 145 22.69 2.60 -13.50
N VAL A 146 21.61 2.94 -12.80
CA VAL A 146 20.48 2.02 -12.55
C VAL A 146 19.84 1.56 -13.85
N MET A 147 19.59 2.49 -14.79
CA MET A 147 19.02 2.15 -16.09
C MET A 147 20.01 1.37 -16.96
N GLY A 148 21.31 1.68 -16.87
CA GLY A 148 22.37 1.00 -17.62
C GLY A 148 22.50 -0.49 -17.27
N GLU A 149 22.23 -0.87 -16.03
CA GLU A 149 22.20 -2.29 -15.63
C GLU A 149 21.09 -3.08 -16.35
N MET A 150 19.95 -2.42 -16.59
CA MET A 150 18.76 -3.06 -17.14
C MET A 150 18.64 -2.89 -18.66
N PHE A 151 19.17 -1.80 -19.19
CA PHE A 151 18.97 -1.35 -20.56
C PHE A 151 20.27 -0.79 -21.16
N SER A 152 21.34 -1.59 -21.15
CA SER A 152 22.70 -1.16 -21.53
C SER A 152 22.78 -0.50 -22.92
N ASP A 153 21.88 -0.85 -23.83
CA ASP A 153 21.84 -0.34 -25.21
C ASP A 153 20.86 0.84 -25.39
N ARG A 154 20.24 1.33 -24.30
CA ARG A 154 19.23 2.37 -24.34
C ARG A 154 19.80 3.71 -23.87
N THR A 155 19.59 4.73 -24.68
CA THR A 155 20.01 6.11 -24.36
C THR A 155 18.84 7.00 -23.98
N SER A 156 17.63 6.67 -24.39
CA SER A 156 16.41 7.42 -24.04
C SER A 156 15.17 6.53 -24.01
N PHE A 157 14.16 6.98 -23.27
CA PHE A 157 12.86 6.34 -23.13
C PHE A 157 11.79 7.31 -23.64
N VAL A 158 10.83 6.80 -24.41
CA VAL A 158 9.68 7.58 -24.89
C VAL A 158 8.42 7.05 -24.22
N PHE A 159 7.74 7.89 -23.47
CA PHE A 159 6.50 7.57 -22.77
C PHE A 159 5.30 8.18 -23.50
N VAL A 160 4.33 7.34 -23.85
CA VAL A 160 3.14 7.74 -24.60
C VAL A 160 1.90 7.28 -23.87
N GLY A 161 0.89 8.12 -23.77
CA GLY A 161 -0.44 7.76 -23.26
C GLY A 161 -0.46 7.51 -21.75
N LEU A 162 0.38 8.22 -20.99
CA LEU A 162 0.35 8.18 -19.53
C LEU A 162 -1.02 8.64 -19.00
N ASN A 163 -1.51 7.95 -17.98
CA ASN A 163 -2.77 8.25 -17.30
C ASN A 163 -2.50 8.52 -15.81
N ALA A 164 -3.28 7.93 -14.91
CA ALA A 164 -3.05 8.06 -13.47
C ALA A 164 -1.74 7.35 -13.08
N LEU A 165 -0.87 8.05 -12.36
CA LEU A 165 0.43 7.57 -11.94
C LEU A 165 0.47 7.46 -10.41
N ASN A 166 1.03 6.36 -9.89
CA ASN A 166 1.37 6.25 -8.48
C ASN A 166 2.67 7.03 -8.15
N GLU A 167 3.02 7.11 -6.87
CA GLU A 167 4.16 7.93 -6.44
C GLU A 167 5.51 7.34 -6.89
N CYS A 168 5.64 6.03 -6.97
CA CYS A 168 6.84 5.39 -7.51
C CYS A 168 7.05 5.71 -8.99
N GLU A 169 5.98 5.63 -9.78
CA GLU A 169 6.00 5.97 -11.21
C GLU A 169 6.34 7.46 -11.42
N LYS A 170 5.72 8.36 -10.65
CA LYS A 170 6.03 9.79 -10.69
C LYS A 170 7.50 10.04 -10.36
N SER A 171 8.03 9.37 -9.33
CA SER A 171 9.42 9.47 -8.93
C SER A 171 10.36 9.04 -10.06
N LEU A 172 10.14 7.85 -10.63
CA LEU A 172 10.92 7.33 -11.75
C LEU A 172 10.91 8.28 -12.95
N LEU A 173 9.70 8.67 -13.40
CA LEU A 173 9.54 9.52 -14.58
C LEU A 173 10.18 10.90 -14.40
N SER A 174 10.06 11.49 -13.20
CA SER A 174 10.71 12.76 -12.90
C SER A 174 12.23 12.66 -12.97
N LYS A 175 12.80 11.59 -12.41
CA LYS A 175 14.25 11.38 -12.43
C LYS A 175 14.79 11.12 -13.84
N LEU A 176 14.07 10.35 -14.65
CA LEU A 176 14.41 10.13 -16.07
C LEU A 176 14.36 11.44 -16.87
N ARG A 177 13.34 12.28 -16.62
CA ARG A 177 13.24 13.60 -17.22
C ARG A 177 14.42 14.48 -16.84
N ASP A 178 14.71 14.56 -15.55
CA ASP A 178 15.75 15.43 -15.01
C ASP A 178 17.17 15.00 -15.47
N ALA A 179 17.34 13.70 -15.73
CA ALA A 179 18.53 13.14 -16.36
C ALA A 179 18.56 13.29 -17.90
N SER A 180 17.55 13.91 -18.52
CA SER A 180 17.39 14.02 -19.97
C SER A 180 17.36 12.65 -20.69
N MET A 181 16.85 11.62 -20.01
CA MET A 181 16.74 10.25 -20.53
C MET A 181 15.31 9.90 -20.96
N ALA A 182 14.37 10.81 -20.82
CA ALA A 182 12.95 10.57 -21.14
C ALA A 182 12.33 11.69 -21.98
N GLU A 183 11.51 11.26 -22.92
CA GLU A 183 10.59 12.10 -23.68
C GLU A 183 9.15 11.71 -23.37
N PHE A 184 8.23 12.70 -23.30
CA PHE A 184 6.84 12.49 -22.92
C PHE A 184 5.92 12.98 -24.03
N CYS A 185 5.07 12.09 -24.51
CA CYS A 185 4.05 12.40 -25.51
C CYS A 185 2.67 12.41 -24.85
N TRP A 186 2.05 13.58 -24.81
CA TRP A 186 0.72 13.77 -24.20
C TRP A 186 -0.34 13.93 -25.27
N ASP A 187 -1.48 13.29 -25.10
CA ASP A 187 -2.66 13.56 -25.91
C ASP A 187 -3.43 14.76 -25.32
N TRP A 188 -3.35 15.89 -25.99
CA TRP A 188 -4.05 17.14 -25.62
C TRP A 188 -5.43 17.28 -26.29
N THR A 189 -5.88 16.27 -27.02
CA THR A 189 -7.12 16.35 -27.81
C THR A 189 -8.37 15.94 -27.02
N GLY A 190 -8.21 15.26 -25.90
CA GLY A 190 -9.30 14.76 -25.07
C GLY A 190 -10.17 15.88 -24.47
N ASP A 191 -11.50 15.66 -24.45
CA ASP A 191 -12.44 16.63 -23.89
C ASP A 191 -12.22 16.90 -22.40
N MET A 192 -11.71 15.91 -21.65
CA MET A 192 -11.36 16.07 -20.23
C MET A 192 -10.27 17.13 -19.98
N ILE A 193 -9.34 17.31 -20.94
CA ILE A 193 -8.24 18.29 -20.81
C ILE A 193 -8.75 19.69 -21.10
N LYS A 194 -9.81 19.80 -21.89
CA LYS A 194 -10.45 21.09 -22.25
C LYS A 194 -11.43 21.59 -21.19
N ASP A 195 -11.85 20.73 -20.27
CA ASP A 195 -12.77 21.10 -19.20
C ASP A 195 -12.06 21.94 -18.14
N GLU A 196 -12.46 23.20 -18.01
CA GLU A 196 -11.90 24.17 -17.06
C GLU A 196 -12.02 23.71 -15.59
N ARG A 197 -12.93 22.78 -15.28
CA ARG A 197 -13.09 22.20 -13.93
C ARG A 197 -11.97 21.25 -13.54
N ASN A 198 -11.15 20.82 -14.50
CA ASN A 198 -10.03 19.90 -14.31
C ASN A 198 -8.65 20.59 -14.29
N ARG A 199 -8.64 21.93 -14.24
CA ARG A 199 -7.42 22.76 -14.15
C ARG A 199 -7.02 23.06 -12.72
#